data_4d271f63be5dff586db5db8ff0300bbb
#
_entry.id   4d271f63be5dff586db5db8ff0300bbb
#
_cell.length_a   1.000
_cell.length_b   1.000
_cell.length_c   1.000
_cell.angle_alpha   90.00
_cell.angle_beta   90.00
_cell.angle_gamma   90.00
#
_symmetry.space_group_name_H-M   'P 1'
#
loop_
_entity.id
_entity.type
_entity.pdbx_description
1 polymer ?
#
loop_
_entity_poly.entity_id
_entity_poly.type
_entity_poly.pdbx_seq_one_letter_code
_entity_poly.pdbx_strand_id
1 'polypeptide(L)'
;MKDLSNENVVHIKKEGVQYLQFKKLLEYSDIISHAYSIGTDVNFRTARVNKQQLPEQEFQKALYDYEKLCNAINVDYKNVVKTNQEHTDNIAIATKKINQNFPDINLDEYSRTDGIITQKENLVLSTTNADCILILFFDPVTKTIANIHSGWKGTLQRISIKTVKKMVKLEKLHVKK
;
A
#
# COMPACT_ATOMS: atom_id res chain seq x y z
N MET A 1 5.61 15.64 -17.62
CA MET A 1 5.43 14.21 -18.00
C MET A 1 4.25 14.11 -18.95
N LYS A 2 4.33 13.25 -19.99
CA LYS A 2 3.22 12.96 -20.90
C LYS A 2 2.06 12.33 -20.12
N ASP A 3 0.82 12.54 -20.56
CA ASP A 3 -0.34 11.83 -20.00
C ASP A 3 -0.22 10.34 -20.25
N LEU A 4 -0.41 9.54 -19.19
CA LEU A 4 -0.33 8.08 -19.20
C LEU A 4 -1.70 7.41 -19.16
N SER A 5 -2.79 8.19 -19.22
CA SER A 5 -4.15 7.63 -19.26
C SER A 5 -4.34 6.71 -20.45
N ASN A 6 -5.06 5.60 -20.24
CA ASN A 6 -5.41 4.63 -21.27
C ASN A 6 -6.73 3.92 -20.91
N GLU A 7 -7.04 2.80 -21.58
CA GLU A 7 -8.25 2.02 -21.31
C GLU A 7 -8.35 1.47 -19.88
N ASN A 8 -7.22 1.25 -19.18
CA ASN A 8 -7.16 0.62 -17.87
C ASN A 8 -6.88 1.58 -16.71
N VAL A 9 -6.21 2.71 -16.98
CA VAL A 9 -5.78 3.65 -15.94
C VAL A 9 -6.12 5.08 -16.29
N VAL A 10 -6.25 5.90 -15.24
CA VAL A 10 -6.34 7.36 -15.30
C VAL A 10 -5.09 7.95 -14.67
N HIS A 11 -4.41 8.84 -15.38
CA HIS A 11 -3.30 9.64 -14.87
C HIS A 11 -3.85 10.93 -14.25
N ILE A 12 -3.58 11.12 -12.97
CA ILE A 12 -4.06 12.27 -12.20
C ILE A 12 -2.88 13.12 -11.75
N LYS A 13 -3.06 14.44 -11.84
CA LYS A 13 -2.17 15.45 -11.28
C LYS A 13 -3.00 16.28 -10.30
N LYS A 14 -2.72 16.14 -9.03
CA LYS A 14 -3.46 16.83 -7.98
C LYS A 14 -2.53 17.16 -6.81
N GLU A 15 -2.66 18.36 -6.26
CA GLU A 15 -1.91 18.81 -5.08
C GLU A 15 -0.38 18.62 -5.18
N GLY A 16 0.15 18.81 -6.40
CA GLY A 16 1.57 18.69 -6.67
C GLY A 16 2.10 17.24 -6.64
N VAL A 17 1.23 16.23 -6.73
CA VAL A 17 1.60 14.83 -6.95
C VAL A 17 1.01 14.30 -8.24
N GLN A 18 1.70 13.32 -8.81
CA GLN A 18 1.22 12.58 -9.97
C GLN A 18 1.05 11.11 -9.59
N TYR A 19 -0.09 10.54 -9.96
CA TYR A 19 -0.40 9.15 -9.67
C TYR A 19 -1.35 8.55 -10.71
N LEU A 20 -1.38 7.24 -10.76
CA LEU A 20 -2.34 6.47 -11.55
C LEU A 20 -3.42 5.90 -10.64
N GLN A 21 -4.65 5.88 -11.16
CA GLN A 21 -5.76 5.10 -10.60
C GLN A 21 -6.25 4.09 -11.63
N PHE A 22 -6.57 2.89 -11.16
CA PHE A 22 -7.08 1.80 -11.99
C PHE A 22 -8.59 1.95 -12.15
N LYS A 23 -9.09 2.02 -13.40
CA LYS A 23 -10.51 2.24 -13.69
C LYS A 23 -11.42 1.20 -13.05
N LYS A 24 -10.99 -0.07 -13.01
CA LYS A 24 -11.71 -1.14 -12.32
C LYS A 24 -11.92 -0.90 -10.82
N LEU A 25 -10.95 -0.29 -10.15
CA LEU A 25 -11.08 0.06 -8.73
C LEU A 25 -11.86 1.36 -8.52
N LEU A 26 -11.89 2.25 -9.51
CA LEU A 26 -12.70 3.48 -9.47
C LEU A 26 -14.20 3.19 -9.49
N GLU A 27 -14.63 2.03 -10.00
CA GLU A 27 -16.02 1.57 -9.90
C GLU A 27 -16.51 1.44 -8.44
N TYR A 28 -15.58 1.41 -7.48
CA TYR A 28 -15.83 1.29 -6.03
C TYR A 28 -15.28 2.49 -5.25
N SER A 29 -15.22 3.65 -5.88
CA SER A 29 -14.63 4.88 -5.29
C SER A 29 -15.40 5.43 -4.08
N ASP A 30 -16.62 4.98 -3.85
CA ASP A 30 -17.44 5.21 -2.65
C ASP A 30 -17.00 4.37 -1.44
N ILE A 31 -16.22 3.29 -1.66
CA ILE A 31 -15.79 2.34 -0.63
C ILE A 31 -14.27 2.39 -0.43
N ILE A 32 -13.49 2.48 -1.51
CA ILE A 32 -12.04 2.43 -1.46
C ILE A 32 -11.39 3.61 -2.17
N SER A 33 -10.25 4.04 -1.66
CA SER A 33 -9.31 4.93 -2.35
C SER A 33 -8.03 4.18 -2.70
N HIS A 34 -7.42 4.51 -3.83
CA HIS A 34 -6.14 3.94 -4.22
C HIS A 34 -5.33 4.91 -5.08
N ALA A 35 -4.02 4.78 -5.02
CA ALA A 35 -3.10 5.51 -5.90
C ALA A 35 -1.83 4.68 -6.14
N TYR A 36 -1.29 4.80 -7.33
CA TYR A 36 0.05 4.36 -7.67
C TYR A 36 0.84 5.61 -8.06
N SER A 37 1.70 6.09 -7.14
CA SER A 37 2.51 7.30 -7.36
C SER A 37 3.51 7.09 -8.49
N ILE A 38 3.68 8.12 -9.32
CA ILE A 38 4.60 8.14 -10.44
C ILE A 38 5.38 9.46 -10.45
N GLY A 39 6.47 9.48 -11.21
CA GLY A 39 7.30 10.67 -11.34
C GLY A 39 8.25 10.87 -10.16
N THR A 40 8.66 12.11 -9.97
CA THR A 40 9.66 12.53 -8.98
C THR A 40 9.09 13.44 -7.89
N ASP A 41 7.77 13.65 -7.89
CA ASP A 41 7.10 14.59 -7.00
C ASP A 41 7.09 14.10 -5.54
N VAL A 42 7.15 12.78 -5.36
CA VAL A 42 7.24 12.10 -4.06
C VAL A 42 8.31 11.02 -4.07
N ASN A 43 8.98 10.82 -2.95
CA ASN A 43 10.01 9.80 -2.81
C ASN A 43 9.82 8.98 -1.53
N PHE A 44 9.28 7.79 -1.69
CA PHE A 44 9.05 6.86 -0.58
C PHE A 44 10.24 5.94 -0.27
N ARG A 45 11.35 6.08 -1.00
CA ARG A 45 12.57 5.25 -0.79
C ARG A 45 13.14 5.45 0.60
N THR A 46 13.19 6.69 1.07
CA THR A 46 13.71 7.06 2.39
C THR A 46 12.82 6.56 3.54
N ALA A 47 11.54 6.34 3.29
CA ALA A 47 10.61 5.80 4.28
C ALA A 47 10.84 4.30 4.60
N ARG A 48 11.85 3.65 4.02
CA ARG A 48 12.30 2.30 4.41
C ARG A 48 13.24 2.31 5.62
N VAL A 49 13.75 3.47 5.97
CA VAL A 49 14.79 3.59 6.99
C VAL A 49 14.15 4.02 8.30
N ASN A 50 14.54 3.39 9.39
CA ASN A 50 14.12 3.75 10.73
C ASN A 50 14.48 5.22 11.01
N LYS A 51 13.63 5.95 11.74
CA LYS A 51 13.87 7.33 12.19
C LYS A 51 15.29 7.53 12.78
N GLN A 52 15.78 6.52 13.48
CA GLN A 52 17.13 6.55 14.08
C GLN A 52 18.28 6.49 13.05
N GLN A 53 17.99 6.15 11.80
CA GLN A 53 18.96 5.96 10.72
C GLN A 53 18.88 7.05 9.64
N LEU A 54 17.85 7.92 9.70
CA LEU A 54 17.69 9.04 8.76
C LEU A 54 18.00 10.36 9.44
N PRO A 55 18.69 11.28 8.76
CA PRO A 55 18.71 12.67 9.15
C PRO A 55 17.27 13.22 9.29
N GLU A 56 17.03 14.04 10.31
CA GLU A 56 15.69 14.58 10.61
C GLU A 56 15.03 15.23 9.39
N GLN A 57 15.79 15.92 8.56
CA GLN A 57 15.29 16.57 7.34
C GLN A 57 14.75 15.57 6.32
N GLU A 58 15.42 14.44 6.13
CA GLU A 58 14.97 13.39 5.20
C GLU A 58 13.74 12.67 5.72
N PHE A 59 13.68 12.50 7.03
CA PHE A 59 12.53 11.93 7.69
C PHE A 59 11.28 12.82 7.54
N GLN A 60 11.40 14.12 7.81
CA GLN A 60 10.32 15.09 7.64
C GLN A 60 9.88 15.18 6.17
N LYS A 61 10.82 15.08 5.24
CA LYS A 61 10.49 15.03 3.81
C LYS A 61 9.67 13.78 3.46
N ALA A 62 10.03 12.61 3.98
CA ALA A 62 9.28 11.37 3.74
C ALA A 62 7.85 11.46 4.29
N LEU A 63 7.68 12.06 5.49
CA LEU A 63 6.38 12.36 6.07
C LEU A 63 5.54 13.23 5.15
N TYR A 64 6.11 14.34 4.72
CA TYR A 64 5.45 15.29 3.83
C TYR A 64 5.04 14.63 2.50
N ASP A 65 5.89 13.76 1.93
CA ASP A 65 5.58 13.05 0.69
C ASP A 65 4.39 12.07 0.88
N TYR A 66 4.30 11.39 2.05
CA TYR A 66 3.12 10.58 2.39
C TYR A 66 1.87 11.42 2.59
N GLU A 67 1.96 12.50 3.36
CA GLU A 67 0.84 13.40 3.61
C GLU A 67 0.28 13.94 2.30
N LYS A 68 1.16 14.39 1.41
CA LYS A 68 0.81 14.95 0.11
C LYS A 68 0.05 13.95 -0.78
N LEU A 69 0.55 12.71 -0.89
CA LEU A 69 -0.14 11.68 -1.66
C LEU A 69 -1.47 11.26 -1.02
N CYS A 70 -1.49 11.09 0.30
CA CYS A 70 -2.69 10.71 1.03
C CYS A 70 -3.78 11.77 0.94
N ASN A 71 -3.43 13.06 1.07
CA ASN A 71 -4.36 14.17 0.90
C ASN A 71 -4.95 14.20 -0.52
N ALA A 72 -4.14 13.94 -1.54
CA ALA A 72 -4.60 13.90 -2.94
C ALA A 72 -5.71 12.84 -3.18
N ILE A 73 -5.72 11.77 -2.40
CA ILE A 73 -6.72 10.68 -2.46
C ILE A 73 -7.69 10.65 -1.26
N ASN A 74 -7.73 11.73 -0.47
CA ASN A 74 -8.64 11.92 0.67
C ASN A 74 -8.53 10.84 1.76
N VAL A 75 -7.31 10.43 2.11
CA VAL A 75 -7.04 9.52 3.23
C VAL A 75 -6.02 10.14 4.20
N ASP A 76 -6.11 9.76 5.47
CA ASP A 76 -5.17 10.25 6.49
C ASP A 76 -3.87 9.43 6.45
N TYR A 77 -2.74 10.10 6.17
CA TYR A 77 -1.42 9.49 6.15
C TYR A 77 -1.03 8.81 7.47
N LYS A 78 -1.59 9.27 8.59
CA LYS A 78 -1.39 8.66 9.91
C LYS A 78 -1.96 7.24 10.02
N ASN A 79 -2.82 6.85 9.07
CA ASN A 79 -3.40 5.52 8.99
C ASN A 79 -2.63 4.57 8.07
N VAL A 80 -1.49 5.01 7.53
CA VAL A 80 -0.67 4.18 6.66
C VAL A 80 -0.01 3.05 7.44
N VAL A 81 -0.19 1.84 6.92
CA VAL A 81 0.49 0.61 7.37
C VAL A 81 1.40 0.16 6.25
N LYS A 82 2.66 -0.05 6.58
CA LYS A 82 3.71 -0.39 5.64
C LYS A 82 4.43 -1.67 6.05
N THR A 83 4.87 -2.43 5.07
CA THR A 83 5.67 -3.66 5.28
C THR A 83 7.15 -3.41 5.03
N ASN A 84 8.01 -4.21 5.67
CA ASN A 84 9.42 -4.31 5.31
C ASN A 84 9.58 -5.40 4.25
N GLN A 85 9.65 -4.98 2.97
CA GLN A 85 9.71 -5.85 1.81
C GLN A 85 11.11 -6.43 1.61
N GLU A 86 11.21 -7.76 1.51
CA GLU A 86 12.46 -8.50 1.31
C GLU A 86 12.38 -9.52 0.18
N HIS A 87 11.47 -9.33 -0.78
CA HIS A 87 11.20 -10.26 -1.89
C HIS A 87 10.78 -11.65 -1.42
N THR A 88 10.00 -11.71 -0.34
CA THR A 88 9.42 -12.96 0.18
C THR A 88 8.03 -13.21 -0.44
N ASP A 89 7.36 -14.26 0.01
CA ASP A 89 5.95 -14.50 -0.25
C ASP A 89 5.10 -14.42 1.03
N ASN A 90 5.65 -13.82 2.08
CA ASN A 90 4.96 -13.59 3.33
C ASN A 90 3.90 -12.50 3.19
N ILE A 91 2.73 -12.77 3.76
CA ILE A 91 1.58 -11.87 3.74
C ILE A 91 1.07 -11.70 5.16
N ALA A 92 1.00 -10.46 5.63
CA ALA A 92 0.47 -10.11 6.95
C ALA A 92 -1.00 -9.70 6.87
N ILE A 93 -1.68 -9.72 8.03
CA ILE A 93 -3.02 -9.16 8.20
C ILE A 93 -2.91 -7.96 9.13
N ALA A 94 -3.24 -6.78 8.61
CA ALA A 94 -3.28 -5.56 9.40
C ALA A 94 -4.64 -5.43 10.10
N THR A 95 -4.63 -5.37 11.42
CA THR A 95 -5.84 -5.22 12.25
C THR A 95 -5.92 -3.88 12.97
N LYS A 96 -4.83 -3.14 13.02
CA LYS A 96 -4.69 -1.83 13.66
C LYS A 96 -3.52 -1.08 13.05
N LYS A 97 -3.42 0.23 13.30
CA LYS A 97 -2.18 0.99 13.09
C LYS A 97 -1.06 0.34 13.89
N ILE A 98 0.09 0.19 13.28
CA ILE A 98 1.26 -0.38 13.95
C ILE A 98 1.87 0.62 14.90
N ASN A 99 1.82 1.91 14.56
CA ASN A 99 2.49 2.93 15.34
C ASN A 99 1.68 4.22 15.45
N GLN A 100 1.67 4.80 16.66
CA GLN A 100 1.12 6.13 16.87
C GLN A 100 2.04 7.22 16.30
N ASN A 101 3.30 6.91 16.06
CA ASN A 101 4.34 7.80 15.54
C ASN A 101 4.76 7.37 14.14
N PHE A 102 3.83 7.42 13.17
CA PHE A 102 4.22 7.31 11.77
C PHE A 102 5.32 8.37 11.43
N PRO A 103 6.40 8.00 10.75
CA PRO A 103 6.67 6.75 10.05
C PRO A 103 7.58 5.77 10.80
N ASP A 104 7.61 5.78 12.12
CA ASP A 104 8.32 4.74 12.85
C ASP A 104 7.70 3.39 12.49
N ILE A 105 8.29 2.76 11.50
CA ILE A 105 7.96 1.41 11.09
C ILE A 105 8.43 0.51 12.22
N ASN A 106 7.50 -0.13 12.92
CA ASN A 106 7.88 -1.26 13.75
C ASN A 106 8.29 -2.39 12.79
N LEU A 107 9.60 -2.46 12.52
CA LEU A 107 10.19 -3.40 11.58
C LEU A 107 9.92 -4.85 11.98
N ASP A 108 9.61 -5.11 13.25
CA ASP A 108 9.41 -6.46 13.77
C ASP A 108 8.04 -7.03 13.43
N GLU A 109 6.96 -6.23 13.48
CA GLU A 109 5.60 -6.74 13.27
C GLU A 109 5.33 -7.15 11.81
N TYR A 110 5.95 -6.46 10.83
CA TYR A 110 5.83 -6.77 9.39
C TYR A 110 7.18 -6.90 8.72
N SER A 111 8.18 -7.38 9.47
CA SER A 111 9.47 -7.73 8.90
C SER A 111 9.33 -8.86 7.89
N ARG A 112 10.15 -8.82 6.84
CA ARG A 112 10.19 -9.83 5.78
C ARG A 112 8.81 -10.14 5.19
N THR A 113 7.99 -9.10 5.00
CA THR A 113 6.60 -9.21 4.54
C THR A 113 6.43 -8.39 3.28
N ASP A 114 5.98 -9.04 2.21
CA ASP A 114 5.81 -8.44 0.89
C ASP A 114 4.32 -8.27 0.49
N GLY A 115 3.42 -8.75 1.33
CA GLY A 115 1.98 -8.59 1.15
C GLY A 115 1.27 -8.19 2.43
N ILE A 116 0.25 -7.37 2.32
CA ILE A 116 -0.55 -6.93 3.46
C ILE A 116 -2.03 -6.89 3.10
N ILE A 117 -2.88 -7.40 3.99
CA ILE A 117 -4.32 -7.53 3.84
C ILE A 117 -5.02 -6.85 5.01
N THR A 118 -6.16 -6.22 4.79
CA THR A 118 -7.03 -5.74 5.87
C THR A 118 -8.50 -5.75 5.50
N GLN A 119 -9.36 -5.88 6.52
CA GLN A 119 -10.81 -5.62 6.49
C GLN A 119 -11.17 -4.44 7.39
N LYS A 120 -10.17 -3.78 7.97
CA LYS A 120 -10.40 -2.63 8.85
C LYS A 120 -10.56 -1.37 8.02
N GLU A 121 -11.65 -0.67 8.28
CA GLU A 121 -11.87 0.66 7.73
C GLU A 121 -10.80 1.64 8.21
N ASN A 122 -10.53 2.63 7.38
CA ASN A 122 -9.57 3.68 7.66
C ASN A 122 -8.12 3.23 7.83
N LEU A 123 -7.74 2.01 7.40
CA LEU A 123 -6.34 1.63 7.23
C LEU A 123 -5.90 1.82 5.77
N VAL A 124 -4.74 2.41 5.60
CA VAL A 124 -4.11 2.66 4.31
C VAL A 124 -2.93 1.70 4.14
N LEU A 125 -3.03 0.78 3.20
CA LEU A 125 -1.97 -0.20 2.93
C LEU A 125 -0.96 0.36 1.93
N SER A 126 0.32 0.37 2.28
CA SER A 126 1.38 0.91 1.43
C SER A 126 2.45 -0.13 1.14
N THR A 127 2.77 -0.28 -0.14
CA THR A 127 3.96 -1.00 -0.65
C THR A 127 4.74 -0.10 -1.59
N THR A 128 6.00 -0.36 -1.79
CA THR A 128 6.87 0.40 -2.70
C THR A 128 7.57 -0.52 -3.67
N ASN A 129 7.83 -0.04 -4.88
CA ASN A 129 8.63 -0.75 -5.87
C ASN A 129 9.53 0.21 -6.64
N ALA A 130 10.49 -0.36 -7.36
CA ALA A 130 11.18 0.26 -8.49
C ALA A 130 10.83 -0.53 -9.76
N ASP A 131 11.22 -1.80 -9.82
CA ASP A 131 11.07 -2.67 -11.00
C ASP A 131 10.08 -3.81 -10.76
N CYS A 132 9.77 -4.12 -9.49
CA CYS A 132 8.89 -5.22 -9.13
C CYS A 132 7.42 -4.90 -9.40
N ILE A 133 6.61 -5.95 -9.55
CA ILE A 133 5.17 -5.82 -9.75
C ILE A 133 4.48 -5.45 -8.43
N LEU A 134 3.59 -4.47 -8.47
CA LEU A 134 2.62 -4.22 -7.40
C LEU A 134 1.25 -4.75 -7.80
N ILE A 135 0.55 -5.41 -6.88
CA ILE A 135 -0.77 -5.98 -7.13
C ILE A 135 -1.73 -5.48 -6.05
N LEU A 136 -2.82 -4.85 -6.49
CA LEU A 136 -3.92 -4.44 -5.62
C LEU A 136 -5.07 -5.43 -5.75
N PHE A 137 -5.61 -5.88 -4.62
CA PHE A 137 -6.82 -6.71 -4.56
C PHE A 137 -7.91 -5.99 -3.78
N PHE A 138 -9.13 -6.13 -4.25
CA PHE A 138 -10.33 -5.69 -3.55
C PHE A 138 -11.44 -6.73 -3.71
N ASP A 139 -12.02 -7.12 -2.59
CA ASP A 139 -13.24 -7.92 -2.55
C ASP A 139 -14.39 -7.03 -2.06
N PRO A 140 -15.37 -6.69 -2.93
CA PRO A 140 -16.44 -5.78 -2.58
C PRO A 140 -17.46 -6.39 -1.60
N VAL A 141 -17.54 -7.71 -1.50
CA VAL A 141 -18.47 -8.41 -0.60
C VAL A 141 -17.99 -8.30 0.85
N THR A 142 -16.73 -8.64 1.09
CA THR A 142 -16.13 -8.61 2.45
C THR A 142 -15.45 -7.29 2.77
N LYS A 143 -15.40 -6.35 1.80
CA LYS A 143 -14.62 -5.11 1.86
C LYS A 143 -13.15 -5.33 2.22
N THR A 144 -12.60 -6.47 1.80
CA THR A 144 -11.19 -6.81 2.03
C THR A 144 -10.32 -6.17 0.97
N ILE A 145 -9.29 -5.46 1.40
CA ILE A 145 -8.26 -4.94 0.50
C ILE A 145 -6.92 -5.64 0.75
N ALA A 146 -6.11 -5.77 -0.29
CA ALA A 146 -4.72 -6.20 -0.16
C ALA A 146 -3.82 -5.41 -1.09
N ASN A 147 -2.59 -5.17 -0.63
CA ASN A 147 -1.53 -4.51 -1.38
C ASN A 147 -0.28 -5.39 -1.32
N ILE A 148 0.22 -5.80 -2.48
CA ILE A 148 1.24 -6.84 -2.59
C ILE A 148 2.42 -6.34 -3.44
N HIS A 149 3.61 -6.49 -2.89
CA HIS A 149 4.85 -6.37 -3.64
C HIS A 149 5.24 -7.77 -4.15
N SER A 150 5.13 -7.98 -5.45
CA SER A 150 5.49 -9.25 -6.10
C SER A 150 6.87 -9.12 -6.75
N GLY A 151 7.91 -9.20 -5.93
CA GLY A 151 9.28 -9.34 -6.40
C GLY A 151 9.49 -10.71 -7.07
N TRP A 152 10.65 -10.94 -7.70
CA TRP A 152 10.90 -12.15 -8.48
C TRP A 152 10.68 -13.46 -7.69
N LYS A 153 11.12 -13.52 -6.42
CA LYS A 153 10.89 -14.70 -5.55
C LYS A 153 9.41 -14.86 -5.23
N GLY A 154 8.72 -13.78 -4.81
CA GLY A 154 7.30 -13.78 -4.51
C GLY A 154 6.46 -14.22 -5.73
N THR A 155 6.85 -13.77 -6.93
CA THR A 155 6.21 -14.18 -8.19
C THR A 155 6.36 -15.69 -8.42
N LEU A 156 7.56 -16.23 -8.32
CA LEU A 156 7.81 -17.68 -8.45
C LEU A 156 7.06 -18.49 -7.38
N GLN A 157 6.98 -17.99 -6.17
CA GLN A 157 6.27 -18.61 -5.04
C GLN A 157 4.75 -18.35 -5.07
N ARG A 158 4.26 -17.67 -6.12
CA ARG A 158 2.84 -17.40 -6.37
C ARG A 158 2.18 -16.60 -5.25
N ILE A 159 2.82 -15.50 -4.81
CA ILE A 159 2.32 -14.64 -3.73
C ILE A 159 0.88 -14.16 -3.99
N SER A 160 0.50 -13.88 -5.24
CA SER A 160 -0.86 -13.48 -5.63
C SER A 160 -1.90 -14.55 -5.28
N ILE A 161 -1.61 -15.83 -5.59
CA ILE A 161 -2.51 -16.95 -5.26
C ILE A 161 -2.60 -17.13 -3.74
N LYS A 162 -1.47 -17.01 -3.02
CA LYS A 162 -1.45 -17.08 -1.55
C LYS A 162 -2.28 -15.95 -0.94
N THR A 163 -2.23 -14.76 -1.52
CA THR A 163 -3.06 -13.62 -1.09
C THR A 163 -4.55 -13.94 -1.21
N VAL A 164 -5.01 -14.37 -2.38
CA VAL A 164 -6.43 -14.71 -2.59
C VAL A 164 -6.87 -15.80 -1.62
N LYS A 165 -6.08 -16.87 -1.44
CA LYS A 165 -6.39 -17.93 -0.47
C LYS A 165 -6.49 -17.39 0.96
N LYS A 166 -5.66 -16.42 1.33
CA LYS A 166 -5.68 -15.81 2.65
C LYS A 166 -6.89 -14.89 2.84
N MET A 167 -7.29 -14.13 1.81
CA MET A 167 -8.51 -13.33 1.80
C MET A 167 -9.75 -14.21 2.01
N VAL A 168 -9.90 -15.30 1.24
CA VAL A 168 -11.00 -16.28 1.38
C VAL A 168 -11.03 -16.91 2.77
N LYS A 169 -9.86 -17.16 3.38
CA LYS A 169 -9.82 -17.70 4.75
C LYS A 169 -10.29 -16.69 5.80
N LEU A 170 -10.00 -15.40 5.60
CA LEU A 170 -10.49 -14.34 6.48
C LEU A 170 -12.01 -14.21 6.43
N GLU A 171 -12.62 -14.31 5.25
CA GLU A 171 -14.07 -14.34 5.08
C GLU A 171 -14.73 -15.42 5.93
N LYS A 172 -14.22 -16.66 5.82
CA LYS A 172 -14.75 -17.83 6.58
C LYS A 172 -14.66 -17.69 8.09
N LEU A 173 -13.74 -16.90 8.61
CA LEU A 173 -13.62 -16.62 10.04
C LEU A 173 -14.66 -15.63 10.55
N HIS A 174 -15.18 -14.76 9.68
CA HIS A 174 -16.20 -13.76 10.03
C HIS A 174 -17.62 -14.31 9.95
N VAL A 175 -17.88 -15.30 9.08
CA VAL A 175 -19.19 -15.97 8.94
C VAL A 175 -19.50 -16.91 10.13
N LYS A 176 -18.51 -17.26 10.95
CA LYS A 176 -18.68 -18.15 12.11
C LYS A 176 -18.89 -17.42 13.45
N LYS A 177 -19.03 -16.11 13.43
CA LYS A 177 -19.40 -15.26 14.59
C LYS A 177 -20.80 -14.73 14.43
#